data_2ce25385f2454548cdb5a3819e87cd96
#
_entry.id   2ce25385f2454548cdb5a3819e87cd96
#
_cell.length_a   1.000
_cell.length_b   1.000
_cell.length_c   1.000
_cell.angle_alpha   90.00
_cell.angle_beta   90.00
_cell.angle_gamma   90.00
#
_symmetry.space_group_name_H-M   'P 1'
#
loop_
_entity.id
_entity.type
_entity.pdbx_description
1 polymer ?
#
loop_
_entity_poly.entity_id
_entity_poly.type
_entity_poly.pdbx_seq_one_letter_code
_entity_poly.pdbx_strand_id
1 'polypeptide(L)'
;MGARIVEAVLEVNAAQKARMVAKIRQALGGSESGKVISVLGLTFKPETDDMRDAPSLAIVPALLDKGARIRAHDPQGMVAAAPMLPAGVTYHDDLYGAVEGGDAVVLMTEWNQYRGLDLARLRDLMRGDVFVDLRNVCEREAMFEAGFDYHCVGR
;
A
#
# COMPACT_ATOMS: atom_id res chain seq x y z
N MET A 1 -31.28 -17.25 -0.15
CA MET A 1 -31.14 -16.05 0.72
C MET A 1 -29.69 -15.81 1.11
N GLY A 2 -28.94 -16.82 1.59
CA GLY A 2 -27.52 -16.65 1.93
C GLY A 2 -26.63 -16.21 0.79
N ALA A 3 -26.88 -16.68 -0.42
CA ALA A 3 -26.09 -16.34 -1.59
C ALA A 3 -26.14 -14.84 -1.94
N ARG A 4 -27.31 -14.20 -1.77
CA ARG A 4 -27.45 -12.76 -2.04
C ARG A 4 -26.69 -11.90 -1.03
N ILE A 5 -26.64 -12.32 0.23
CA ILE A 5 -25.91 -11.61 1.28
C ILE A 5 -24.40 -11.69 0.99
N VAL A 6 -23.91 -12.87 0.63
CA VAL A 6 -22.50 -13.08 0.29
C VAL A 6 -22.11 -12.26 -0.94
N GLU A 7 -22.93 -12.25 -1.98
CA GLU A 7 -22.69 -11.45 -3.19
C GLU A 7 -22.63 -9.96 -2.89
N ALA A 8 -23.54 -9.45 -2.05
CA ALA A 8 -23.56 -8.04 -1.66
C ALA A 8 -22.29 -7.65 -0.89
N VAL A 9 -21.82 -8.51 0.02
CA VAL A 9 -20.58 -8.28 0.78
C VAL A 9 -19.37 -8.25 -0.16
N LEU A 10 -19.29 -9.19 -1.10
CA LEU A 10 -18.20 -9.25 -2.09
C LEU A 10 -18.19 -8.01 -2.98
N GLU A 11 -19.35 -7.54 -3.41
CA GLU A 11 -19.47 -6.31 -4.20
C GLU A 11 -19.01 -5.08 -3.44
N VAL A 12 -19.38 -4.96 -2.17
CA VAL A 12 -18.95 -3.84 -1.31
C VAL A 12 -17.43 -3.86 -1.13
N ASN A 13 -16.85 -5.03 -0.86
CA ASN A 13 -15.41 -5.17 -0.72
C ASN A 13 -14.67 -4.84 -2.00
N ALA A 14 -15.16 -5.29 -3.14
CA ALA A 14 -14.57 -4.97 -4.45
C ALA A 14 -14.64 -3.47 -4.75
N ALA A 15 -15.78 -2.84 -4.46
CA ALA A 15 -15.96 -1.40 -4.64
C ALA A 15 -15.01 -0.60 -3.74
N GLN A 16 -14.78 -1.04 -2.51
CA GLN A 16 -13.86 -0.38 -1.59
C GLN A 16 -12.41 -0.48 -2.09
N LYS A 17 -11.99 -1.65 -2.57
CA LYS A 17 -10.66 -1.84 -3.15
C LYS A 17 -10.47 -0.97 -4.39
N ALA A 18 -11.49 -0.85 -5.23
CA ALA A 18 -11.46 0.02 -6.41
C ALA A 18 -11.31 1.50 -6.00
N ARG A 19 -11.99 1.93 -4.93
CA ARG A 19 -11.84 3.30 -4.41
C ARG A 19 -10.43 3.54 -3.87
N MET A 20 -9.80 2.55 -3.24
CA MET A 20 -8.42 2.65 -2.78
C MET A 20 -7.46 2.84 -3.94
N VAL A 21 -7.62 2.09 -5.02
CA VAL A 21 -6.82 2.24 -6.24
C VAL A 21 -7.01 3.64 -6.84
N ALA A 22 -8.25 4.11 -6.92
CA ALA A 22 -8.56 5.45 -7.44
C ALA A 22 -7.91 6.54 -6.57
N LYS A 23 -7.91 6.36 -5.26
CA LYS A 23 -7.27 7.30 -4.32
C LYS A 23 -5.76 7.36 -4.55
N ILE A 24 -5.13 6.23 -4.75
CA ILE A 24 -3.69 6.16 -5.04
C ILE A 24 -3.39 6.89 -6.35
N ARG A 25 -4.16 6.61 -7.39
CA ARG A 25 -4.00 7.26 -8.70
C ARG A 25 -4.15 8.77 -8.59
N GLN A 26 -5.17 9.22 -7.87
CA GLN A 26 -5.43 10.65 -7.66
C GLN A 26 -4.27 11.32 -6.91
N ALA A 27 -3.75 10.66 -5.87
CA ALA A 27 -2.60 11.15 -5.11
C ALA A 27 -1.35 11.30 -5.98
N LEU A 28 -1.21 10.45 -7.01
CA LEU A 28 -0.10 10.48 -7.97
C LEU A 28 -0.32 11.47 -9.14
N GLY A 29 -1.34 12.30 -9.07
CA GLY A 29 -1.61 13.28 -10.10
C GLY A 29 -2.43 12.76 -11.27
N GLY A 30 -3.10 11.62 -11.12
CA GLY A 30 -4.00 11.05 -12.11
C GLY A 30 -3.46 9.83 -12.88
N SER A 31 -2.20 9.46 -12.68
CA SER A 31 -1.62 8.30 -13.36
C SER A 31 -0.54 7.66 -12.51
N GLU A 32 -0.59 6.33 -12.42
CA GLU A 32 0.45 5.50 -11.79
C GLU A 32 1.50 5.01 -12.79
N SER A 33 1.34 5.31 -14.07
CA SER A 33 2.26 4.82 -15.11
C SER A 33 3.68 5.33 -14.92
N GLY A 34 4.64 4.41 -14.91
CA GLY A 34 6.06 4.72 -14.71
C GLY A 34 6.44 5.11 -13.29
N LYS A 35 5.50 5.14 -12.37
CA LYS A 35 5.77 5.49 -10.97
C LYS A 35 6.28 4.28 -10.19
N VAL A 36 7.26 4.52 -9.31
CA VAL A 36 7.75 3.52 -8.37
C VAL A 36 6.95 3.67 -7.09
N ILE A 37 6.17 2.65 -6.75
CA ILE A 37 5.30 2.65 -5.58
C ILE A 37 5.84 1.63 -4.58
N SER A 38 6.15 2.12 -3.38
CA SER A 38 6.60 1.28 -2.28
C SER A 38 5.39 0.88 -1.44
N VAL A 39 5.09 -0.41 -1.40
CA VAL A 39 3.95 -0.96 -0.67
C VAL A 39 4.43 -1.49 0.67
N LEU A 40 3.92 -0.92 1.76
CA LEU A 40 4.22 -1.34 3.12
C LEU A 40 3.03 -2.11 3.68
N GLY A 41 3.22 -3.43 3.84
CA GLY A 41 2.17 -4.34 4.29
C GLY A 41 1.46 -5.02 3.14
N LEU A 42 1.50 -6.34 3.13
CA LEU A 42 0.86 -7.18 2.12
C LEU A 42 -0.24 -8.04 2.71
N THR A 43 -0.13 -8.39 4.00
CA THR A 43 -1.06 -9.29 4.69
C THR A 43 -2.39 -8.59 4.99
N PHE A 44 -3.41 -9.41 5.26
CA PHE A 44 -4.75 -8.93 5.60
C PHE A 44 -4.74 -8.07 6.88
N LYS A 45 -3.94 -8.47 7.88
CA LYS A 45 -3.81 -7.79 9.17
C LYS A 45 -2.41 -8.01 9.74
N PRO A 46 -1.98 -7.22 10.76
CA PRO A 46 -0.66 -7.42 11.35
C PRO A 46 -0.57 -8.71 12.16
N GLU A 47 0.65 -9.10 12.48
CA GLU A 47 0.99 -10.28 13.30
C GLU A 47 0.60 -11.61 12.66
N THR A 48 0.60 -11.67 11.31
CA THR A 48 0.28 -12.89 10.58
C THR A 48 0.90 -12.85 9.19
N ASP A 49 1.01 -14.01 8.55
CA ASP A 49 1.32 -14.14 7.12
C ASP A 49 0.07 -14.42 6.28
N ASP A 50 -1.12 -14.27 6.84
CA ASP A 50 -2.39 -14.56 6.19
C ASP A 50 -2.68 -13.57 5.06
N MET A 51 -2.77 -14.10 3.84
CA MET A 51 -3.04 -13.31 2.64
C MET A 51 -4.50 -13.39 2.19
N ARG A 52 -5.34 -14.17 2.86
CA ARG A 52 -6.75 -14.32 2.47
C ARG A 52 -7.46 -12.98 2.59
N ASP A 53 -8.11 -12.57 1.50
CA ASP A 53 -8.84 -11.30 1.38
C ASP A 53 -7.99 -10.05 1.60
N ALA A 54 -6.65 -10.17 1.56
CA ALA A 54 -5.76 -9.03 1.72
C ALA A 54 -6.00 -8.01 0.59
N PRO A 55 -6.14 -6.72 0.90
CA PRO A 55 -6.34 -5.70 -0.13
C PRO A 55 -5.22 -5.66 -1.16
N SER A 56 -3.98 -6.02 -0.79
CA SER A 56 -2.84 -6.08 -1.70
C SER A 56 -3.10 -6.99 -2.91
N LEU A 57 -3.88 -8.06 -2.74
CA LEU A 57 -4.19 -9.00 -3.84
C LEU A 57 -5.02 -8.37 -4.95
N ALA A 58 -5.73 -7.29 -4.68
CA ALA A 58 -6.48 -6.55 -5.68
C ALA A 58 -5.76 -5.27 -6.11
N ILE A 59 -5.16 -4.56 -5.16
CA ILE A 59 -4.56 -3.24 -5.39
C ILE A 59 -3.24 -3.36 -6.18
N VAL A 60 -2.36 -4.27 -5.77
CA VAL A 60 -1.06 -4.43 -6.44
C VAL A 60 -1.19 -4.82 -7.90
N PRO A 61 -2.00 -5.84 -8.28
CA PRO A 61 -2.19 -6.14 -9.68
C PRO A 61 -2.77 -4.98 -10.49
N ALA A 62 -3.72 -4.23 -9.91
CA ALA A 62 -4.33 -3.09 -10.58
C ALA A 62 -3.30 -1.98 -10.88
N LEU A 63 -2.39 -1.72 -9.94
CA LEU A 63 -1.34 -0.72 -10.14
C LEU A 63 -0.33 -1.18 -11.19
N LEU A 64 0.09 -2.44 -11.15
CA LEU A 64 1.01 -3.01 -12.14
C LEU A 64 0.41 -2.98 -13.54
N ASP A 65 -0.87 -3.28 -13.66
CA ASP A 65 -1.59 -3.30 -14.94
C ASP A 65 -1.58 -1.93 -15.62
N LYS A 66 -1.48 -0.85 -14.84
CA LYS A 66 -1.42 0.52 -15.34
C LYS A 66 0.01 1.05 -15.51
N GLY A 67 1.00 0.18 -15.37
CA GLY A 67 2.40 0.53 -15.63
C GLY A 67 3.20 0.99 -14.43
N ALA A 68 2.69 0.86 -13.22
CA ALA A 68 3.46 1.14 -12.01
C ALA A 68 4.51 0.06 -11.75
N ARG A 69 5.57 0.44 -11.07
CA ARG A 69 6.59 -0.49 -10.55
C ARG A 69 6.37 -0.63 -9.06
N ILE A 70 6.30 -1.87 -8.57
CA ILE A 70 5.98 -2.14 -7.17
C ILE A 70 7.18 -2.69 -6.42
N ARG A 71 7.51 -2.06 -5.30
CA ARG A 71 8.52 -2.51 -4.34
C ARG A 71 7.81 -2.76 -3.04
N ALA A 72 7.84 -3.99 -2.54
CA ALA A 72 7.01 -4.41 -1.42
C ALA A 72 7.85 -4.81 -0.21
N HIS A 73 7.31 -4.53 0.95
CA HIS A 73 7.83 -4.98 2.25
C HIS A 73 6.66 -5.42 3.12
N ASP A 74 6.85 -6.55 3.83
CA ASP A 74 5.93 -7.01 4.87
C ASP A 74 6.74 -7.82 5.88
N PRO A 75 6.60 -7.58 7.20
CA PRO A 75 7.41 -8.27 8.21
C PRO A 75 7.30 -9.80 8.18
N GLN A 76 6.14 -10.36 7.80
CA GLN A 76 5.92 -11.82 7.82
C GLN A 76 5.34 -12.38 6.53
N GLY A 77 4.78 -11.54 5.67
CA GLY A 77 3.92 -12.01 4.59
C GLY A 77 4.56 -12.16 3.22
N MET A 78 5.84 -11.80 3.04
CA MET A 78 6.43 -11.76 1.69
C MET A 78 6.48 -13.15 1.03
N VAL A 79 6.83 -14.20 1.78
CA VAL A 79 6.90 -15.56 1.24
C VAL A 79 5.53 -16.05 0.83
N ALA A 80 4.51 -15.80 1.65
CA ALA A 80 3.15 -16.21 1.33
C ALA A 80 2.56 -15.38 0.17
N ALA A 81 2.92 -14.10 0.07
CA ALA A 81 2.39 -13.19 -0.94
C ALA A 81 2.98 -13.44 -2.33
N ALA A 82 4.27 -13.77 -2.40
CA ALA A 82 4.98 -13.87 -3.68
C ALA A 82 4.29 -14.77 -4.72
N PRO A 83 3.83 -15.99 -4.38
CA PRO A 83 3.12 -16.81 -5.36
C PRO A 83 1.73 -16.32 -5.71
N MET A 84 1.15 -15.42 -4.92
CA MET A 84 -0.21 -14.90 -5.14
C MET A 84 -0.22 -13.57 -5.90
N LEU A 85 0.91 -12.88 -5.98
CA LEU A 85 1.03 -11.59 -6.66
C LEU A 85 1.73 -11.75 -8.00
N PRO A 86 1.51 -10.79 -8.94
CA PRO A 86 2.18 -10.85 -10.25
C PRO A 86 3.70 -10.75 -10.14
N ALA A 87 4.40 -11.21 -11.18
CA ALA A 87 5.86 -11.26 -11.23
C ALA A 87 6.55 -9.89 -11.22
N GLY A 88 5.82 -8.81 -11.45
CA GLY A 88 6.37 -7.45 -11.48
C GLY A 88 6.70 -6.84 -10.11
N VAL A 89 6.47 -7.57 -9.01
CA VAL A 89 6.72 -7.09 -7.66
C VAL A 89 8.11 -7.49 -7.21
N THR A 90 8.88 -6.53 -6.68
CA THR A 90 10.15 -6.82 -5.99
C THR A 90 9.92 -6.76 -4.48
N TYR A 91 10.56 -7.66 -3.75
CA TYR A 91 10.39 -7.80 -2.30
C TYR A 91 11.67 -7.40 -1.58
N HIS A 92 11.53 -6.64 -0.48
CA HIS A 92 12.65 -6.11 0.27
C HIS A 92 12.51 -6.48 1.75
N ASP A 93 13.57 -7.00 2.35
CA ASP A 93 13.58 -7.37 3.77
C ASP A 93 13.61 -6.13 4.68
N ASP A 94 14.19 -5.03 4.19
CA ASP A 94 14.27 -3.77 4.91
C ASP A 94 13.25 -2.78 4.32
N LEU A 95 12.39 -2.23 5.18
CA LEU A 95 11.38 -1.28 4.73
C LEU A 95 12.00 -0.01 4.10
N TYR A 96 13.13 0.47 4.63
CA TYR A 96 13.78 1.65 4.06
C TYR A 96 14.39 1.34 2.69
N GLY A 97 14.88 0.12 2.48
CA GLY A 97 15.30 -0.34 1.16
C GLY A 97 14.15 -0.37 0.16
N ALA A 98 12.95 -0.72 0.63
CA ALA A 98 11.77 -0.75 -0.23
C ALA A 98 11.34 0.65 -0.69
N VAL A 99 11.59 1.69 0.12
CA VAL A 99 11.15 3.06 -0.22
C VAL A 99 12.21 3.87 -0.97
N GLU A 100 13.45 3.40 -1.04
CA GLU A 100 14.54 4.11 -1.70
C GLU A 100 14.23 4.34 -3.19
N GLY A 101 14.27 5.60 -3.62
CA GLY A 101 13.95 5.97 -5.00
C GLY A 101 12.47 5.90 -5.36
N GLY A 102 11.60 5.67 -4.38
CA GLY A 102 10.17 5.58 -4.61
C GLY A 102 9.50 6.93 -4.86
N ASP A 103 8.51 6.93 -5.73
CA ASP A 103 7.67 8.12 -5.98
C ASP A 103 6.59 8.26 -4.93
N ALA A 104 6.09 7.14 -4.42
CA ALA A 104 5.03 7.10 -3.43
C ALA A 104 5.20 5.92 -2.48
N VAL A 105 4.68 6.07 -1.27
CA VAL A 105 4.50 4.97 -0.31
C VAL A 105 3.00 4.73 -0.16
N VAL A 106 2.60 3.46 -0.21
CA VAL A 106 1.23 3.06 0.10
C VAL A 106 1.27 2.09 1.28
N LEU A 107 0.68 2.48 2.39
CA LEU A 107 0.63 1.67 3.61
C LEU A 107 -0.69 0.92 3.64
N MET A 108 -0.63 -0.41 3.59
CA MET A 108 -1.81 -1.28 3.46
C MET A 108 -2.11 -2.12 4.69
N THR A 109 -1.14 -2.33 5.58
CA THR A 109 -1.33 -3.13 6.80
C THR A 109 -0.71 -2.39 7.99
N GLU A 110 -1.42 -2.34 9.11
CA GLU A 110 -1.03 -1.54 10.28
C GLU A 110 -0.05 -2.25 11.21
N TRP A 111 1.05 -2.79 10.67
CA TRP A 111 2.11 -3.37 11.50
C TRP A 111 2.69 -2.33 12.46
N ASN A 112 3.05 -2.73 13.67
CA ASN A 112 3.67 -1.83 14.64
C ASN A 112 4.95 -1.20 14.11
N GLN A 113 5.70 -1.93 13.31
CA GLN A 113 6.91 -1.44 12.65
C GLN A 113 6.66 -0.17 11.84
N TYR A 114 5.48 -0.05 11.23
CA TYR A 114 5.13 1.12 10.43
C TYR A 114 4.63 2.30 11.27
N ARG A 115 4.34 2.09 12.53
CA ARG A 115 3.96 3.17 13.45
C ARG A 115 5.17 3.97 13.92
N GLY A 116 6.37 3.36 13.88
CA GLY A 116 7.62 3.99 14.31
C GLY A 116 8.53 4.42 13.18
N LEU A 117 7.97 4.80 12.02
CA LEU A 117 8.77 5.20 10.86
C LEU A 117 9.60 6.45 11.16
N ASP A 118 10.86 6.42 10.73
CA ASP A 118 11.71 7.61 10.69
C ASP A 118 11.34 8.42 9.45
N LEU A 119 10.49 9.42 9.64
CA LEU A 119 9.91 10.18 8.54
C LEU A 119 10.93 11.00 7.78
N ALA A 120 11.92 11.55 8.47
CA ALA A 120 13.01 12.30 7.81
C ALA A 120 13.83 11.38 6.90
N ARG A 121 14.13 10.18 7.38
CA ARG A 121 14.85 9.18 6.59
C ARG A 121 14.05 8.73 5.37
N LEU A 122 12.74 8.52 5.53
CA LEU A 122 11.86 8.18 4.41
C LEU A 122 11.88 9.27 3.35
N ARG A 123 11.75 10.54 3.74
CA ARG A 123 11.77 11.66 2.79
C ARG A 123 13.09 11.74 2.05
N ASP A 124 14.21 11.52 2.74
CA ASP A 124 15.54 11.56 2.12
C ASP A 124 15.75 10.43 1.11
N LEU A 125 15.20 9.24 1.38
CA LEU A 125 15.34 8.08 0.50
C LEU A 125 14.43 8.14 -0.72
N MET A 126 13.25 8.73 -0.58
CA MET A 126 12.26 8.79 -1.66
C MET A 126 12.63 9.85 -2.70
N ARG A 127 12.32 9.54 -3.96
CA ARG A 127 12.37 10.52 -5.05
C ARG A 127 11.16 11.47 -5.00
N GLY A 128 9.98 10.94 -4.70
CA GLY A 128 8.73 11.71 -4.56
C GLY A 128 8.39 12.00 -3.11
N ASP A 129 7.20 12.53 -2.88
CA ASP A 129 6.72 12.93 -1.55
C ASP A 129 5.34 12.37 -1.21
N VAL A 130 4.75 11.55 -2.06
CA VAL A 130 3.39 11.04 -1.89
C VAL A 130 3.38 9.89 -0.88
N PHE A 131 2.49 9.98 0.11
CA PHE A 131 2.28 8.92 1.09
C PHE A 131 0.77 8.67 1.22
N VAL A 132 0.32 7.49 0.83
CA VAL A 132 -1.08 7.09 0.92
C VAL A 132 -1.23 6.07 2.04
N ASP A 133 -1.92 6.45 3.09
CA ASP A 133 -2.12 5.65 4.29
C ASP A 133 -3.54 5.08 4.29
N LEU A 134 -3.66 3.84 3.86
CA LEU A 134 -4.96 3.18 3.74
C LEU A 134 -5.48 2.65 5.09
N ARG A 135 -4.68 2.73 6.14
CA ARG A 135 -5.03 2.19 7.46
C ARG A 135 -5.09 3.26 8.56
N ASN A 136 -4.86 4.52 8.19
CA ASN A 136 -4.87 5.65 9.13
C ASN A 136 -3.89 5.45 10.31
N VAL A 137 -2.69 4.96 10.00
CA VAL A 137 -1.67 4.64 11.00
C VAL A 137 -0.88 5.87 11.40
N CYS A 138 -0.61 6.77 10.46
CA CYS A 138 0.26 7.91 10.65
C CYS A 138 -0.52 9.12 11.19
N GLU A 139 0.18 9.95 11.97
CA GLU A 139 -0.37 11.20 12.45
C GLU A 139 -0.24 12.26 11.36
N ARG A 140 -1.36 12.88 11.00
CA ARG A 140 -1.48 13.81 9.88
C ARG A 140 -0.51 14.98 9.99
N GLU A 141 -0.46 15.63 11.16
CA GLU A 141 0.42 16.80 11.38
C GLU A 141 1.89 16.43 11.24
N ALA A 142 2.30 15.30 11.80
CA ALA A 142 3.67 14.81 11.70
C ALA A 142 4.06 14.55 10.24
N MET A 143 3.14 14.00 9.45
CA MET A 143 3.39 13.74 8.04
C MET A 143 3.57 15.03 7.25
N PHE A 144 2.73 16.04 7.48
CA PHE A 144 2.87 17.34 6.81
C PHE A 144 4.14 18.06 7.24
N GLU A 145 4.50 18.02 8.53
CA GLU A 145 5.73 18.62 9.02
C GLU A 145 6.98 17.97 8.41
N ALA A 146 6.91 16.66 8.16
CA ALA A 146 8.00 15.93 7.52
C ALA A 146 8.11 16.19 6.00
N GLY A 147 7.16 16.89 5.43
CA GLY A 147 7.18 17.28 4.01
C GLY A 147 6.50 16.30 3.07
N PHE A 148 5.63 15.43 3.59
CA PHE A 148 4.86 14.50 2.74
C PHE A 148 3.58 15.14 2.21
N ASP A 149 3.25 14.78 0.98
CA ASP A 149 1.91 14.92 0.43
C ASP A 149 1.10 13.70 0.93
N TYR A 150 0.46 13.87 2.08
CA TYR A 150 -0.16 12.78 2.83
C TYR A 150 -1.64 12.65 2.55
N HIS A 151 -2.06 11.44 2.19
CA HIS A 151 -3.45 11.08 1.92
C HIS A 151 -3.84 9.91 2.82
N CYS A 152 -5.02 9.97 3.40
CA CYS A 152 -5.53 8.90 4.26
C CYS A 152 -7.00 8.63 3.96
N VAL A 153 -7.54 7.55 4.55
CA VAL A 153 -8.91 7.11 4.29
C VAL A 153 -9.86 7.74 5.31
N GLY A 154 -10.90 8.42 4.83
CA GLY A 154 -11.99 8.90 5.69
C GLY A 154 -11.63 10.04 6.65
N ARG A 155 -10.52 10.73 6.45
CA ARG A 155 -10.10 11.85 7.30
C ARG A 155 -9.70 13.05 6.47
#